data_9bfcf59e168bb7cf13d79727be29fa79
#
_entry.id   9bfcf59e168bb7cf13d79727be29fa79
#
_cell.length_a   1.000
_cell.length_b   1.000
_cell.length_c   1.000
_cell.angle_alpha   90.00
_cell.angle_beta   90.00
_cell.angle_gamma   90.00
#
_symmetry.space_group_name_H-M   'P 1'
#
loop_
_entity.id
_entity.type
_entity.pdbx_description
1 polymer ?
#
loop_
_entity_poly.entity_id
_entity_poly.type
_entity_poly.pdbx_seq_one_letter_code
_entity_poly.pdbx_strand_id
1 'polypeptide(L)'
;MAFASLFTLLDDITAVLDDVAMMTKVAAKKTAGVVGDDLALNANQVTGVSAERELPIIWAVAKGSLVNKLILVPLALLLSAFLPALITPLLMIGGVYLCFEGVEKLLHKFLHRHEHEDGHDAEPEVTDEKTKVKGAVRTDFILSAEIIIIALGVVEKYDLMTRSLVMAAIGVGMTVLVYGLVGIIVKLDDLGMMLMRQKSAAVQGIGRGLISFMPWFMRGLSIVGTLAMFLVGGGLIAHNLGFLHDFLHAQHWDSGMMEHIANLVVGVAAGALACAIVLPAMKLFQKD
;
A
#
# COMPACT_ATOMS: atom_id res chain seq x y z
N MET A 1 -24.58 -43.87 5.42
CA MET A 1 -23.97 -43.20 4.25
C MET A 1 -24.01 -41.68 4.33
N ALA A 2 -25.11 -41.04 4.75
CA ALA A 2 -25.21 -39.58 4.82
C ALA A 2 -24.21 -38.90 5.78
N PHE A 3 -23.89 -39.52 6.90
CA PHE A 3 -22.89 -38.98 7.85
C PHE A 3 -21.45 -39.00 7.31
N ALA A 4 -21.06 -40.06 6.61
CA ALA A 4 -19.74 -40.12 5.97
C ALA A 4 -19.56 -39.04 4.91
N SER A 5 -20.61 -38.75 4.14
CA SER A 5 -20.63 -37.66 3.17
C SER A 5 -20.51 -36.27 3.82
N LEU A 6 -21.10 -36.09 5.01
CA LEU A 6 -21.00 -34.84 5.74
C LEU A 6 -19.58 -34.60 6.29
N PHE A 7 -18.92 -35.64 6.83
CA PHE A 7 -17.54 -35.52 7.29
C PHE A 7 -16.57 -35.25 6.15
N THR A 8 -16.74 -35.90 5.00
CA THR A 8 -15.93 -35.63 3.79
C THR A 8 -16.11 -34.15 3.36
N LEU A 9 -17.36 -33.65 3.35
CA LEU A 9 -17.63 -32.25 3.01
C LEU A 9 -16.98 -31.28 4.00
N LEU A 10 -16.98 -31.60 5.29
CA LEU A 10 -16.32 -30.77 6.31
C LEU A 10 -14.81 -30.78 6.14
N ASP A 11 -14.20 -31.92 5.83
CA ASP A 11 -12.78 -32.03 5.54
C ASP A 11 -12.40 -31.22 4.29
N ASP A 12 -13.18 -31.29 3.22
CA ASP A 12 -12.97 -30.50 2.00
C ASP A 12 -13.06 -29.00 2.27
N ILE A 13 -14.05 -28.56 3.07
CA ILE A 13 -14.20 -27.16 3.47
C ILE A 13 -13.00 -26.71 4.32
N THR A 14 -12.55 -27.54 5.26
CA THR A 14 -11.40 -27.22 6.12
C THR A 14 -10.12 -27.09 5.28
N ALA A 15 -9.89 -27.99 4.33
CA ALA A 15 -8.75 -27.91 3.43
C ALA A 15 -8.75 -26.62 2.60
N VAL A 16 -9.90 -26.24 2.04
CA VAL A 16 -10.04 -24.95 1.31
C VAL A 16 -9.77 -23.75 2.22
N LEU A 17 -10.27 -23.76 3.47
CA LEU A 17 -10.05 -22.69 4.42
C LEU A 17 -8.58 -22.56 4.84
N ASP A 18 -7.88 -23.68 5.00
CA ASP A 18 -6.45 -23.70 5.31
C ASP A 18 -5.62 -23.14 4.14
N ASP A 19 -5.93 -23.52 2.91
CA ASP A 19 -5.30 -22.99 1.71
C ASP A 19 -5.55 -21.47 1.59
N VAL A 20 -6.79 -21.02 1.78
CA VAL A 20 -7.15 -19.60 1.77
C VAL A 20 -6.39 -18.84 2.85
N ALA A 21 -6.31 -19.35 4.07
CA ALA A 21 -5.59 -18.71 5.17
C ALA A 21 -4.09 -18.61 4.87
N MET A 22 -3.48 -19.67 4.36
CA MET A 22 -2.07 -19.69 3.98
C MET A 22 -1.78 -18.69 2.86
N MET A 23 -2.57 -18.69 1.79
CA MET A 23 -2.38 -17.79 0.66
C MET A 23 -2.66 -16.34 1.00
N THR A 24 -3.68 -16.07 1.83
CA THR A 24 -3.94 -14.74 2.36
C THR A 24 -2.74 -14.21 3.15
N LYS A 25 -2.11 -15.06 3.99
CA LYS A 25 -0.90 -14.70 4.72
C LYS A 25 0.29 -14.40 3.79
N VAL A 26 0.48 -15.18 2.73
CA VAL A 26 1.55 -14.95 1.73
C VAL A 26 1.29 -13.66 0.97
N ALA A 27 0.07 -13.44 0.49
CA ALA A 27 -0.32 -12.22 -0.21
C ALA A 27 -0.18 -10.98 0.71
N ALA A 28 -0.68 -11.05 1.94
CA ALA A 28 -0.52 -9.99 2.94
C ALA A 28 0.95 -9.67 3.23
N LYS A 29 1.82 -10.70 3.31
CA LYS A 29 3.26 -10.48 3.50
C LYS A 29 3.91 -9.78 2.31
N LYS A 30 3.53 -10.13 1.08
CA LYS A 30 4.04 -9.48 -0.14
C LYS A 30 3.53 -8.04 -0.29
N THR A 31 2.31 -7.74 0.14
CA THR A 31 1.73 -6.40 0.07
C THR A 31 2.06 -5.52 1.28
N ALA A 32 2.49 -6.11 2.42
CA ALA A 32 2.75 -5.38 3.67
C ALA A 32 3.76 -4.23 3.52
N GLY A 33 4.72 -4.37 2.61
CA GLY A 33 5.69 -3.33 2.32
C GLY A 33 5.05 -2.09 1.71
N VAL A 34 4.18 -2.27 0.73
CA VAL A 34 3.46 -1.18 0.06
C VAL A 34 2.49 -0.50 1.03
N VAL A 35 1.81 -1.28 1.89
CA VAL A 35 0.86 -0.77 2.90
C VAL A 35 1.48 0.25 3.85
N GLY A 36 2.78 0.17 4.14
CA GLY A 36 3.46 1.13 5.03
C GLY A 36 3.42 2.56 4.48
N ASP A 37 3.65 2.74 3.18
CA ASP A 37 3.55 4.03 2.53
C ASP A 37 2.09 4.49 2.37
N ASP A 38 1.21 3.58 1.98
CA ASP A 38 -0.24 3.81 1.91
C ASP A 38 -0.79 4.32 3.25
N LEU A 39 -0.33 3.74 4.36
CA LEU A 39 -0.74 4.14 5.70
C LEU A 39 -0.29 5.58 6.02
N ALA A 40 0.95 5.93 5.69
CA ALA A 40 1.46 7.28 5.89
C ALA A 40 0.70 8.31 5.03
N LEU A 41 0.45 7.97 3.76
CA LEU A 41 -0.30 8.83 2.83
C LEU A 41 -1.75 9.02 3.29
N ASN A 42 -2.45 7.93 3.61
CA ASN A 42 -3.83 8.00 4.10
C ASN A 42 -3.95 8.75 5.43
N ALA A 43 -3.01 8.55 6.37
CA ALA A 43 -2.99 9.31 7.61
C ALA A 43 -2.82 10.82 7.35
N ASN A 44 -1.91 11.23 6.46
CA ASN A 44 -1.71 12.62 6.10
C ASN A 44 -2.94 13.25 5.42
N GLN A 45 -3.70 12.49 4.63
CA GLN A 45 -4.90 13.00 3.95
C GLN A 45 -6.07 13.28 4.89
N VAL A 46 -6.15 12.59 6.02
CA VAL A 46 -7.23 12.75 7.01
C VAL A 46 -6.87 13.69 8.16
N THR A 47 -5.60 14.06 8.32
CA THR A 47 -5.14 15.04 9.31
C THR A 47 -5.46 16.49 8.88
N GLY A 48 -5.40 17.42 9.83
CA GLY A 48 -5.64 18.85 9.57
C GLY A 48 -7.11 19.25 9.48
N VAL A 49 -8.00 18.46 10.05
CA VAL A 49 -9.39 18.79 10.35
C VAL A 49 -9.59 18.84 11.87
N SER A 50 -10.77 19.28 12.33
CA SER A 50 -11.06 19.23 13.78
C SER A 50 -11.07 17.76 14.28
N ALA A 51 -10.53 17.52 15.48
CA ALA A 51 -10.41 16.20 16.10
C ALA A 51 -11.74 15.41 16.15
N GLU A 52 -12.87 16.11 16.22
CA GLU A 52 -14.21 15.52 16.22
C GLU A 52 -14.62 14.98 14.83
N ARG A 53 -14.03 15.52 13.77
CA ARG A 53 -14.37 15.17 12.38
C ARG A 53 -13.45 14.13 11.76
N GLU A 54 -12.29 13.86 12.34
CA GLU A 54 -11.29 12.93 11.81
C GLU A 54 -11.84 11.50 11.67
N LEU A 55 -12.45 10.93 12.71
CA LEU A 55 -13.03 9.59 12.64
C LEU A 55 -14.18 9.47 11.63
N PRO A 56 -15.14 10.41 11.55
CA PRO A 56 -16.13 10.43 10.48
C PRO A 56 -15.53 10.44 9.07
N ILE A 57 -14.46 11.20 8.85
CA ILE A 57 -13.75 11.25 7.57
C ILE A 57 -13.07 9.91 7.28
N ILE A 58 -12.31 9.35 8.25
CA ILE A 58 -11.69 8.02 8.11
C ILE A 58 -12.74 6.97 7.75
N TRP A 59 -13.90 6.98 8.41
CA TRP A 59 -14.99 6.05 8.11
C TRP A 59 -15.58 6.26 6.72
N ALA A 60 -15.72 7.50 6.26
CA ALA A 60 -16.19 7.81 4.92
C ALA A 60 -15.20 7.31 3.85
N VAL A 61 -13.89 7.51 4.07
CA VAL A 61 -12.84 7.03 3.15
C VAL A 61 -12.77 5.50 3.19
N ALA A 62 -12.85 4.85 4.36
CA ALA A 62 -12.89 3.39 4.48
C ALA A 62 -14.05 2.76 3.71
N LYS A 63 -15.25 3.37 3.75
CA LYS A 63 -16.38 2.94 2.92
C LYS A 63 -16.07 3.08 1.43
N GLY A 64 -15.48 4.20 1.01
CA GLY A 64 -15.06 4.43 -0.37
C GLY A 64 -14.03 3.39 -0.81
N SER A 65 -13.03 3.10 0.03
CA SER A 65 -12.03 2.06 -0.17
C SER A 65 -12.67 0.67 -0.35
N LEU A 66 -13.66 0.33 0.47
CA LEU A 66 -14.37 -0.93 0.31
C LEU A 66 -15.11 -1.01 -1.03
N VAL A 67 -15.74 0.08 -1.45
CA VAL A 67 -16.39 0.16 -2.78
C VAL A 67 -15.36 0.01 -3.90
N ASN A 68 -14.19 0.65 -3.80
CA ASN A 68 -13.11 0.48 -4.75
C ASN A 68 -12.72 -1.01 -4.90
N LYS A 69 -12.57 -1.71 -3.80
CA LYS A 69 -12.20 -3.14 -3.78
C LYS A 69 -13.34 -4.05 -4.29
N LEU A 70 -14.59 -3.69 -4.02
CA LEU A 70 -15.75 -4.39 -4.58
C LEU A 70 -15.82 -4.29 -6.12
N ILE A 71 -15.20 -3.28 -6.71
CA ILE A 71 -15.08 -3.14 -8.17
C ILE A 71 -13.79 -3.83 -8.66
N LEU A 72 -12.66 -3.57 -8.01
CA LEU A 72 -11.35 -4.03 -8.48
C LEU A 72 -11.16 -5.53 -8.33
N VAL A 73 -11.67 -6.16 -7.25
CA VAL A 73 -11.52 -7.61 -7.04
C VAL A 73 -12.25 -8.42 -8.10
N PRO A 74 -13.55 -8.20 -8.40
CA PRO A 74 -14.21 -8.89 -9.50
C PRO A 74 -13.54 -8.62 -10.85
N LEU A 75 -13.11 -7.40 -11.11
CA LEU A 75 -12.41 -7.05 -12.36
C LEU A 75 -11.10 -7.85 -12.50
N ALA A 76 -10.31 -7.94 -11.43
CA ALA A 76 -9.07 -8.72 -11.41
C ALA A 76 -9.34 -10.23 -11.59
N LEU A 77 -10.39 -10.76 -10.97
CA LEU A 77 -10.80 -12.16 -11.15
C LEU A 77 -11.28 -12.46 -12.57
N LEU A 78 -12.07 -11.56 -13.16
CA LEU A 78 -12.48 -11.68 -14.57
C LEU A 78 -11.27 -11.65 -15.50
N LEU A 79 -10.34 -10.72 -15.28
CA LEU A 79 -9.09 -10.67 -16.04
C LEU A 79 -8.33 -11.98 -15.93
N SER A 80 -8.19 -12.50 -14.72
CA SER A 80 -7.49 -13.75 -14.43
C SER A 80 -8.17 -14.99 -15.06
N ALA A 81 -9.50 -14.97 -15.18
CA ALA A 81 -10.27 -16.08 -15.75
C ALA A 81 -10.29 -16.06 -17.29
N PHE A 82 -10.39 -14.87 -17.91
CA PHE A 82 -10.59 -14.75 -19.35
C PHE A 82 -9.31 -14.37 -20.12
N LEU A 83 -8.39 -13.65 -19.47
CA LEU A 83 -7.20 -13.11 -20.10
C LEU A 83 -5.95 -13.29 -19.20
N PRO A 84 -5.63 -14.53 -18.77
CA PRO A 84 -4.52 -14.77 -17.84
C PRO A 84 -3.17 -14.29 -18.40
N ALA A 85 -2.98 -14.29 -19.70
CA ALA A 85 -1.76 -13.79 -20.34
C ALA A 85 -1.48 -12.30 -20.08
N LEU A 86 -2.49 -11.52 -19.66
CA LEU A 86 -2.33 -10.09 -19.30
C LEU A 86 -1.84 -9.89 -17.86
N ILE A 87 -1.88 -10.90 -17.00
CA ILE A 87 -1.48 -10.77 -15.59
C ILE A 87 0.00 -10.39 -15.50
N THR A 88 0.89 -11.13 -16.19
CA THR A 88 2.33 -10.84 -16.17
C THR A 88 2.67 -9.44 -16.69
N PRO A 89 2.17 -8.96 -17.86
CA PRO A 89 2.35 -7.58 -18.28
C PRO A 89 1.84 -6.56 -17.27
N LEU A 90 0.69 -6.80 -16.65
CA LEU A 90 0.14 -5.89 -15.64
C LEU A 90 0.99 -5.85 -14.36
N LEU A 91 1.50 -7.00 -13.91
CA LEU A 91 2.44 -7.07 -12.79
C LEU A 91 3.73 -6.28 -13.10
N MET A 92 4.24 -6.38 -14.31
CA MET A 92 5.42 -5.61 -14.74
C MET A 92 5.14 -4.11 -14.79
N ILE A 93 3.99 -3.70 -15.33
CA ILE A 93 3.57 -2.28 -15.36
C ILE A 93 3.41 -1.77 -13.92
N GLY A 94 2.74 -2.52 -13.05
CA GLY A 94 2.61 -2.19 -11.63
C GLY A 94 3.97 -2.09 -10.93
N GLY A 95 4.89 -3.03 -11.22
CA GLY A 95 6.26 -2.99 -10.70
C GLY A 95 7.03 -1.74 -11.14
N VAL A 96 6.95 -1.37 -12.44
CA VAL A 96 7.57 -0.15 -12.96
C VAL A 96 6.93 1.09 -12.33
N TYR A 97 5.60 1.10 -12.17
CA TYR A 97 4.89 2.22 -11.54
C TYR A 97 5.31 2.42 -10.09
N LEU A 98 5.37 1.34 -9.27
CA LEU A 98 5.88 1.40 -7.90
C LEU A 98 7.32 1.97 -7.84
N CYS A 99 8.19 1.51 -8.73
CA CYS A 99 9.56 2.00 -8.80
C CYS A 99 9.62 3.48 -9.20
N PHE A 100 8.80 3.90 -10.17
CA PHE A 100 8.64 5.29 -10.59
C PHE A 100 8.21 6.17 -9.42
N GLU A 101 7.13 5.81 -8.72
CA GLU A 101 6.60 6.56 -7.59
C GLU A 101 7.63 6.64 -6.43
N GLY A 102 8.36 5.53 -6.16
CA GLY A 102 9.43 5.52 -5.18
C GLY A 102 10.55 6.53 -5.50
N VAL A 103 11.00 6.62 -6.77
CA VAL A 103 12.02 7.60 -7.21
C VAL A 103 11.45 9.01 -7.21
N GLU A 104 10.22 9.23 -7.66
CA GLU A 104 9.55 10.54 -7.66
C GLU A 104 9.47 11.10 -6.23
N LYS A 105 9.08 10.29 -5.24
CA LYS A 105 9.08 10.67 -3.81
C LYS A 105 10.46 11.06 -3.31
N LEU A 106 11.50 10.31 -3.70
CA LEU A 106 12.87 10.66 -3.35
C LEU A 106 13.32 11.98 -4.01
N LEU A 107 13.05 12.15 -5.30
CA LEU A 107 13.39 13.37 -6.02
C LEU A 107 12.68 14.59 -5.41
N HIS A 108 11.37 14.48 -5.12
CA HIS A 108 10.62 15.54 -4.49
C HIS A 108 11.21 15.93 -3.14
N LYS A 109 11.58 14.95 -2.32
CA LYS A 109 12.18 15.17 -1.00
C LYS A 109 13.57 15.81 -1.08
N PHE A 110 14.37 15.49 -2.11
CA PHE A 110 15.72 16.04 -2.27
C PHE A 110 15.75 17.38 -2.99
N LEU A 111 14.92 17.59 -4.03
CA LEU A 111 14.90 18.82 -4.80
C LEU A 111 14.18 19.98 -4.08
N HIS A 112 13.10 19.69 -3.34
CA HIS A 112 12.30 20.73 -2.66
C HIS A 112 12.73 20.97 -1.19
N ARG A 113 13.87 20.42 -0.76
CA ARG A 113 14.43 20.66 0.57
C ARG A 113 14.82 22.13 0.81
N HIS A 114 15.02 22.92 -0.25
CA HIS A 114 15.41 24.32 -0.17
C HIS A 114 14.24 25.32 -0.22
N GLU A 115 13.01 24.90 -0.53
CA GLU A 115 11.87 25.82 -0.62
C GLU A 115 11.07 25.97 0.68
N HIS A 116 11.39 25.19 1.72
CA HIS A 116 10.69 25.23 3.01
C HIS A 116 11.34 26.16 4.07
N GLU A 117 12.33 26.98 3.74
CA GLU A 117 12.90 27.98 4.66
C GLU A 117 12.28 29.37 4.50
N ASP A 118 11.51 29.64 3.47
CA ASP A 118 10.77 30.88 3.34
C ASP A 118 9.32 30.67 3.80
N GLY A 119 9.08 31.07 5.06
CA GLY A 119 7.77 31.03 5.69
C GLY A 119 6.74 31.84 4.91
N HIS A 120 5.85 31.15 4.24
CA HIS A 120 4.50 31.63 4.06
C HIS A 120 3.59 30.64 4.77
N ASP A 121 3.06 31.11 5.92
CA ASP A 121 1.85 30.57 6.52
C ASP A 121 0.76 30.62 5.45
N ALA A 122 0.67 29.55 4.65
CA ALA A 122 -0.53 29.31 3.87
C ALA A 122 -1.63 29.08 4.91
N GLU A 123 -2.55 30.05 5.04
CA GLU A 123 -3.79 29.86 5.75
C GLU A 123 -4.36 28.50 5.35
N PRO A 124 -4.84 27.68 6.29
CA PRO A 124 -5.44 26.40 5.95
C PRO A 124 -6.64 26.70 5.06
N GLU A 125 -6.46 26.47 3.76
CA GLU A 125 -7.57 26.47 2.81
C GLU A 125 -8.63 25.56 3.41
N VAL A 126 -9.80 26.13 3.70
CA VAL A 126 -10.97 25.37 4.19
C VAL A 126 -11.43 24.47 3.06
N THR A 127 -10.63 23.43 2.81
CA THR A 127 -10.95 22.43 1.80
C THR A 127 -12.17 21.68 2.30
N ASP A 128 -13.27 21.77 1.58
CA ASP A 128 -14.52 21.07 1.91
C ASP A 128 -14.23 19.60 2.21
N GLU A 129 -14.73 19.10 3.34
CA GLU A 129 -14.54 17.71 3.78
C GLU A 129 -14.88 16.70 2.66
N LYS A 130 -15.90 16.99 1.86
CA LYS A 130 -16.29 16.15 0.72
C LYS A 130 -15.19 16.06 -0.33
N THR A 131 -14.49 17.15 -0.58
CA THR A 131 -13.36 17.20 -1.52
C THR A 131 -12.18 16.41 -0.98
N LYS A 132 -11.87 16.51 0.33
CA LYS A 132 -10.84 15.68 1.00
C LYS A 132 -11.17 14.19 0.91
N VAL A 133 -12.39 13.79 1.27
CA VAL A 133 -12.84 12.39 1.18
C VAL A 133 -12.76 11.88 -0.25
N LYS A 134 -13.23 12.66 -1.23
CA LYS A 134 -13.17 12.27 -2.65
C LYS A 134 -11.73 12.10 -3.14
N GLY A 135 -10.83 13.00 -2.75
CA GLY A 135 -9.41 12.90 -3.06
C GLY A 135 -8.79 11.65 -2.47
N ALA A 136 -9.03 11.39 -1.16
CA ALA A 136 -8.53 10.21 -0.47
C ALA A 136 -9.05 8.91 -1.10
N VAL A 137 -10.35 8.82 -1.42
CA VAL A 137 -10.94 7.63 -2.09
C VAL A 137 -10.35 7.42 -3.49
N ARG A 138 -10.06 8.50 -4.24
CA ARG A 138 -9.42 8.39 -5.56
C ARG A 138 -7.99 7.87 -5.45
N THR A 139 -7.22 8.36 -4.49
CA THR A 139 -5.86 7.86 -4.22
C THR A 139 -5.90 6.39 -3.80
N ASP A 140 -6.80 6.04 -2.86
CA ASP A 140 -7.00 4.65 -2.43
C ASP A 140 -7.36 3.71 -3.60
N PHE A 141 -8.07 4.19 -4.62
CA PHE A 141 -8.38 3.38 -5.79
C PHE A 141 -7.10 2.91 -6.51
N ILE A 142 -6.13 3.80 -6.70
CA ILE A 142 -4.85 3.49 -7.35
C ILE A 142 -4.05 2.51 -6.48
N LEU A 143 -3.88 2.82 -5.19
CA LEU A 143 -3.17 1.98 -4.23
C LEU A 143 -3.82 0.60 -4.09
N SER A 144 -5.16 0.54 -4.08
CA SER A 144 -5.90 -0.71 -4.05
C SER A 144 -5.70 -1.55 -5.30
N ALA A 145 -5.62 -0.92 -6.48
CA ALA A 145 -5.35 -1.64 -7.73
C ALA A 145 -3.97 -2.32 -7.70
N GLU A 146 -2.95 -1.64 -7.16
CA GLU A 146 -1.60 -2.20 -7.00
C GLU A 146 -1.61 -3.41 -6.06
N ILE A 147 -2.20 -3.28 -4.88
CA ILE A 147 -2.31 -4.37 -3.90
C ILE A 147 -3.04 -5.57 -4.50
N ILE A 148 -4.13 -5.33 -5.23
CA ILE A 148 -4.95 -6.37 -5.85
C ILE A 148 -4.19 -7.08 -6.97
N ILE A 149 -3.42 -6.36 -7.79
CA ILE A 149 -2.60 -6.95 -8.84
C ILE A 149 -1.50 -7.82 -8.23
N ILE A 150 -0.80 -7.36 -7.19
CA ILE A 150 0.22 -8.13 -6.48
C ILE A 150 -0.40 -9.38 -5.84
N ALA A 151 -1.53 -9.24 -5.17
CA ALA A 151 -2.25 -10.36 -4.56
C ALA A 151 -2.71 -11.38 -5.60
N LEU A 152 -3.21 -10.91 -6.75
CA LEU A 152 -3.61 -11.77 -7.87
C LEU A 152 -2.42 -12.59 -8.39
N GLY A 153 -1.24 -11.99 -8.54
CA GLY A 153 -0.03 -12.70 -8.95
C GLY A 153 0.39 -13.80 -7.96
N VAL A 154 0.09 -13.64 -6.65
CA VAL A 154 0.36 -14.70 -5.65
C VAL A 154 -0.57 -15.89 -5.84
N VAL A 155 -1.83 -15.66 -6.20
CA VAL A 155 -2.88 -16.71 -6.26
C VAL A 155 -3.18 -17.19 -7.68
N GLU A 156 -2.46 -16.74 -8.68
CA GLU A 156 -2.70 -17.03 -10.10
C GLU A 156 -2.78 -18.55 -10.40
N LYS A 157 -1.97 -19.35 -9.70
CA LYS A 157 -1.87 -20.81 -9.92
C LYS A 157 -2.95 -21.62 -9.22
N TYR A 158 -3.78 -20.99 -8.39
CA TYR A 158 -4.83 -21.66 -7.64
C TYR A 158 -6.15 -21.67 -8.40
N ASP A 159 -7.07 -22.53 -7.97
CA ASP A 159 -8.42 -22.58 -8.52
C ASP A 159 -9.21 -21.29 -8.28
N LEU A 160 -10.26 -21.06 -9.06
CA LEU A 160 -11.04 -19.84 -9.02
C LEU A 160 -11.69 -19.59 -7.66
N MET A 161 -12.10 -20.65 -6.94
CA MET A 161 -12.72 -20.51 -5.61
C MET A 161 -11.72 -20.00 -4.59
N THR A 162 -10.57 -20.65 -4.45
CA THR A 162 -9.48 -20.22 -3.56
C THR A 162 -9.01 -18.81 -3.91
N ARG A 163 -8.81 -18.54 -5.20
CA ARG A 163 -8.44 -17.21 -5.70
C ARG A 163 -9.44 -16.13 -5.28
N SER A 164 -10.74 -16.40 -5.46
CA SER A 164 -11.81 -15.46 -5.11
C SER A 164 -11.87 -15.17 -3.61
N LEU A 165 -11.74 -16.21 -2.80
CA LEU A 165 -11.76 -16.09 -1.34
C LEU A 165 -10.54 -15.31 -0.82
N VAL A 166 -9.34 -15.62 -1.32
CA VAL A 166 -8.11 -14.89 -0.94
C VAL A 166 -8.20 -13.42 -1.36
N MET A 167 -8.62 -13.14 -2.59
CA MET A 167 -8.77 -11.76 -3.07
C MET A 167 -9.80 -10.97 -2.26
N ALA A 168 -10.92 -11.59 -1.89
CA ALA A 168 -11.92 -10.96 -1.02
C ALA A 168 -11.36 -10.73 0.40
N ALA A 169 -10.64 -11.70 0.97
CA ALA A 169 -10.02 -11.60 2.29
C ALA A 169 -8.96 -10.48 2.33
N ILE A 170 -8.11 -10.38 1.29
CA ILE A 170 -7.13 -9.30 1.15
C ILE A 170 -7.85 -7.96 0.99
N GLY A 171 -8.86 -7.86 0.13
CA GLY A 171 -9.60 -6.62 -0.10
C GLY A 171 -10.23 -6.06 1.18
N VAL A 172 -10.95 -6.90 1.93
CA VAL A 172 -11.57 -6.50 3.20
C VAL A 172 -10.52 -6.30 4.28
N GLY A 173 -9.59 -7.26 4.43
CA GLY A 173 -8.55 -7.24 5.45
C GLY A 173 -7.66 -6.01 5.35
N MET A 174 -7.24 -5.60 4.14
CA MET A 174 -6.44 -4.40 3.93
C MET A 174 -7.22 -3.12 4.24
N THR A 175 -8.51 -3.05 3.88
CA THR A 175 -9.34 -1.89 4.27
C THR A 175 -9.41 -1.75 5.79
N VAL A 176 -9.68 -2.84 6.51
CA VAL A 176 -9.75 -2.83 7.98
C VAL A 176 -8.39 -2.50 8.59
N LEU A 177 -7.32 -3.10 8.08
CA LEU A 177 -5.97 -2.88 8.57
C LEU A 177 -5.53 -1.42 8.40
N VAL A 178 -5.60 -0.89 7.17
CA VAL A 178 -5.12 0.46 6.85
C VAL A 178 -5.93 1.51 7.60
N TYR A 179 -7.25 1.51 7.45
CA TYR A 179 -8.09 2.54 8.08
C TYR A 179 -8.26 2.34 9.59
N GLY A 180 -8.14 1.10 10.09
CA GLY A 180 -8.02 0.82 11.51
C GLY A 180 -6.75 1.42 12.11
N LEU A 181 -5.59 1.22 11.46
CA LEU A 181 -4.32 1.80 11.89
C LEU A 181 -4.32 3.33 11.77
N VAL A 182 -4.84 3.89 10.68
CA VAL A 182 -5.01 5.36 10.53
C VAL A 182 -5.85 5.91 11.68
N GLY A 183 -6.97 5.26 12.01
CA GLY A 183 -7.81 5.67 13.13
C GLY A 183 -7.10 5.61 14.48
N ILE A 184 -6.27 4.59 14.72
CA ILE A 184 -5.44 4.48 15.91
C ILE A 184 -4.39 5.62 15.96
N ILE A 185 -3.67 5.86 14.86
CA ILE A 185 -2.64 6.90 14.76
C ILE A 185 -3.21 8.27 15.10
N VAL A 186 -4.34 8.62 14.49
CA VAL A 186 -5.03 9.88 14.71
C VAL A 186 -5.50 10.02 16.17
N LYS A 187 -6.02 8.93 16.75
CA LYS A 187 -6.45 8.95 18.17
C LYS A 187 -5.29 8.94 19.18
N LEU A 188 -4.12 8.45 18.78
CA LEU A 188 -2.92 8.57 19.63
C LEU A 188 -2.46 10.02 19.77
N ASP A 189 -2.61 10.85 18.74
CA ASP A 189 -2.31 12.28 18.81
C ASP A 189 -3.28 13.01 19.75
N ASP A 190 -4.58 12.76 19.61
CA ASP A 190 -5.61 13.27 20.54
C ASP A 190 -5.34 12.84 22.00
N LEU A 191 -4.96 11.58 22.18
CA LEU A 191 -4.61 11.05 23.51
C LEU A 191 -3.39 11.77 24.08
N GLY A 192 -2.38 12.04 23.26
CA GLY A 192 -1.21 12.81 23.66
C GLY A 192 -1.59 14.23 24.13
N MET A 193 -2.45 14.93 23.40
CA MET A 193 -2.97 16.23 23.77
C MET A 193 -3.81 16.18 25.07
N MET A 194 -4.64 15.15 25.24
CA MET A 194 -5.43 14.95 26.46
C MET A 194 -4.55 14.69 27.68
N LEU A 195 -3.50 13.90 27.55
CA LEU A 195 -2.54 13.61 28.62
C LEU A 195 -1.76 14.89 29.02
N MET A 196 -1.44 15.76 28.09
CA MET A 196 -0.79 17.04 28.38
C MET A 196 -1.65 18.00 29.21
N ARG A 197 -2.98 17.85 29.19
CA ARG A 197 -3.91 18.67 29.98
C ARG A 197 -4.11 18.15 31.43
N GLN A 198 -3.55 17.00 31.77
CA GLN A 198 -3.65 16.44 33.11
C GLN A 198 -2.76 17.20 34.13
N LYS A 199 -3.12 17.13 35.43
CA LYS A 199 -2.40 17.84 36.51
C LYS A 199 -1.06 17.19 36.89
N SER A 200 -0.85 15.93 36.58
CA SER A 200 0.36 15.17 36.93
C SER A 200 1.49 15.44 35.93
N ALA A 201 2.63 15.87 36.42
CA ALA A 201 3.83 16.12 35.58
C ALA A 201 4.30 14.86 34.86
N ALA A 202 4.18 13.66 35.46
CA ALA A 202 4.53 12.41 34.82
C ALA A 202 3.61 12.11 33.64
N VAL A 203 2.29 12.33 33.78
CA VAL A 203 1.30 12.10 32.71
C VAL A 203 1.50 13.12 31.58
N GLN A 204 1.79 14.37 31.90
CA GLN A 204 2.16 15.38 30.89
C GLN A 204 3.43 15.01 30.14
N GLY A 205 4.42 14.41 30.81
CA GLY A 205 5.64 13.92 30.20
C GLY A 205 5.36 12.82 29.15
N ILE A 206 4.49 11.88 29.47
CA ILE A 206 4.03 10.82 28.54
C ILE A 206 3.31 11.46 27.33
N GLY A 207 2.40 12.41 27.56
CA GLY A 207 1.68 13.09 26.49
C GLY A 207 2.62 13.83 25.53
N ARG A 208 3.60 14.59 26.06
CA ARG A 208 4.64 15.24 25.25
C ARG A 208 5.48 14.24 24.46
N GLY A 209 5.88 13.16 25.08
CA GLY A 209 6.62 12.06 24.42
C GLY A 209 5.84 11.48 23.25
N LEU A 210 4.54 11.23 23.43
CA LEU A 210 3.68 10.67 22.38
C LEU A 210 3.56 11.62 21.18
N ILE A 211 3.25 12.91 21.42
CA ILE A 211 3.13 13.92 20.36
C ILE A 211 4.46 14.11 19.62
N SER A 212 5.59 14.13 20.36
CA SER A 212 6.92 14.27 19.75
C SER A 212 7.33 13.03 18.95
N PHE A 213 6.85 11.85 19.31
CA PHE A 213 7.12 10.59 18.63
C PHE A 213 6.38 10.47 17.30
N MET A 214 5.14 10.98 17.20
CA MET A 214 4.29 10.79 16.02
C MET A 214 4.93 11.28 14.70
N PRO A 215 5.50 12.48 14.58
CA PRO A 215 6.15 12.91 13.34
C PRO A 215 7.35 12.04 12.95
N TRP A 216 8.09 11.53 13.94
CA TRP A 216 9.21 10.63 13.70
C TRP A 216 8.74 9.26 13.23
N PHE A 217 7.67 8.73 13.84
CA PHE A 217 7.03 7.48 13.45
C PHE A 217 6.51 7.54 12.01
N MET A 218 5.81 8.62 11.65
CA MET A 218 5.29 8.82 10.29
C MET A 218 6.41 8.91 9.25
N ARG A 219 7.52 9.61 9.56
CA ARG A 219 8.71 9.64 8.69
C ARG A 219 9.33 8.28 8.51
N GLY A 220 9.46 7.52 9.60
CA GLY A 220 9.97 6.14 9.57
C GLY A 220 9.11 5.25 8.68
N LEU A 221 7.80 5.33 8.84
CA LEU A 221 6.82 4.57 8.05
C LEU A 221 6.93 4.90 6.55
N SER A 222 7.05 6.18 6.19
CA SER A 222 7.24 6.63 4.80
C SER A 222 8.57 6.12 4.22
N ILE A 223 9.67 6.11 4.99
CA ILE A 223 10.96 5.59 4.52
C ILE A 223 10.86 4.08 4.26
N VAL A 224 10.30 3.33 5.21
CA VAL A 224 10.11 1.88 5.08
C VAL A 224 9.21 1.56 3.89
N GLY A 225 8.12 2.32 3.70
CA GLY A 225 7.23 2.18 2.57
C GLY A 225 7.95 2.40 1.22
N THR A 226 8.72 3.49 1.10
CA THR A 226 9.48 3.77 -0.13
C THR A 226 10.50 2.67 -0.45
N LEU A 227 11.21 2.15 0.56
CA LEU A 227 12.13 1.02 0.38
C LEU A 227 11.38 -0.23 -0.09
N ALA A 228 10.20 -0.47 0.48
CA ALA A 228 9.37 -1.60 0.11
C ALA A 228 8.85 -1.50 -1.34
N MET A 229 8.50 -0.30 -1.82
CA MET A 229 8.12 -0.08 -3.22
C MET A 229 9.23 -0.54 -4.18
N PHE A 230 10.49 -0.19 -3.88
CA PHE A 230 11.62 -0.66 -4.70
C PHE A 230 11.84 -2.17 -4.61
N LEU A 231 11.69 -2.76 -3.41
CA LEU A 231 11.85 -4.20 -3.22
C LEU A 231 10.77 -4.99 -3.95
N VAL A 232 9.51 -4.57 -3.82
CA VAL A 232 8.36 -5.23 -4.45
C VAL A 232 8.36 -4.97 -5.96
N GLY A 233 8.45 -3.70 -6.37
CA GLY A 233 8.47 -3.33 -7.78
C GLY A 233 9.64 -3.93 -8.53
N GLY A 234 10.84 -3.85 -7.96
CA GLY A 234 12.05 -4.46 -8.51
C GLY A 234 11.97 -5.97 -8.59
N GLY A 235 11.40 -6.63 -7.57
CA GLY A 235 11.14 -8.07 -7.56
C GLY A 235 10.17 -8.49 -8.65
N LEU A 236 9.07 -7.73 -8.86
CA LEU A 236 8.12 -7.99 -9.95
C LEU A 236 8.80 -7.91 -11.33
N ILE A 237 9.70 -6.93 -11.52
CA ILE A 237 10.46 -6.78 -12.76
C ILE A 237 11.50 -7.90 -12.90
N ALA A 238 12.29 -8.16 -11.85
CA ALA A 238 13.37 -9.14 -11.87
C ALA A 238 12.88 -10.57 -12.17
N HIS A 239 11.74 -10.96 -11.59
CA HIS A 239 11.19 -12.31 -11.77
C HIS A 239 10.44 -12.50 -13.09
N ASN A 240 9.86 -11.44 -13.66
CA ASN A 240 9.06 -11.53 -14.89
C ASN A 240 9.86 -11.16 -16.16
N LEU A 241 11.06 -10.60 -16.03
CA LEU A 241 11.92 -10.27 -17.16
C LEU A 241 12.96 -11.39 -17.36
N GLY A 242 12.71 -12.30 -18.32
CA GLY A 242 13.45 -13.54 -18.47
C GLY A 242 14.98 -13.38 -18.45
N PHE A 243 15.55 -12.46 -19.28
CA PHE A 243 16.99 -12.25 -19.31
C PHE A 243 17.56 -11.79 -17.94
N LEU A 244 16.82 -11.00 -17.18
CA LEU A 244 17.25 -10.51 -15.88
C LEU A 244 17.15 -11.61 -14.82
N HIS A 245 16.10 -12.41 -14.88
CA HIS A 245 15.92 -13.60 -14.06
C HIS A 245 17.09 -14.58 -14.25
N ASP A 246 17.41 -14.91 -15.52
CA ASP A 246 18.51 -15.81 -15.86
C ASP A 246 19.89 -15.27 -15.42
N PHE A 247 20.10 -13.95 -15.54
CA PHE A 247 21.32 -13.29 -15.08
C PHE A 247 21.45 -13.37 -13.56
N LEU A 248 20.41 -13.05 -12.80
CA LEU A 248 20.42 -13.09 -11.34
C LEU A 248 20.60 -14.53 -10.83
N HIS A 249 19.98 -15.50 -11.50
CA HIS A 249 20.16 -16.92 -11.19
C HIS A 249 21.60 -17.39 -11.44
N ALA A 250 22.20 -17.00 -12.56
CA ALA A 250 23.59 -17.33 -12.88
C ALA A 250 24.59 -16.75 -11.88
N GLN A 251 24.27 -15.62 -11.24
CA GLN A 251 25.09 -14.99 -10.18
C GLN A 251 24.76 -15.49 -8.77
N HIS A 252 23.81 -16.43 -8.62
CA HIS A 252 23.28 -16.87 -7.31
C HIS A 252 22.70 -15.73 -6.46
N TRP A 253 22.12 -14.71 -7.09
CA TRP A 253 21.48 -13.56 -6.45
C TRP A 253 19.95 -13.70 -6.35
N ASP A 254 19.44 -14.89 -6.58
CA ASP A 254 18.02 -15.25 -6.57
C ASP A 254 17.54 -15.81 -5.23
N SER A 255 18.37 -15.73 -4.17
CA SER A 255 18.02 -16.27 -2.86
C SER A 255 18.57 -15.43 -1.70
N GLY A 256 17.83 -15.42 -0.59
CA GLY A 256 18.24 -14.81 0.66
C GLY A 256 18.39 -13.29 0.60
N MET A 257 19.43 -12.77 1.27
CA MET A 257 19.66 -11.31 1.35
C MET A 257 20.08 -10.71 -0.01
N MET A 258 20.78 -11.49 -0.85
CA MET A 258 21.21 -11.04 -2.18
C MET A 258 20.03 -10.79 -3.11
N GLU A 259 18.96 -11.59 -3.03
CA GLU A 259 17.72 -11.35 -3.75
C GLU A 259 17.11 -9.98 -3.39
N HIS A 260 17.05 -9.64 -2.11
CA HIS A 260 16.51 -8.34 -1.67
C HIS A 260 17.40 -7.17 -2.16
N ILE A 261 18.71 -7.31 -2.16
CA ILE A 261 19.63 -6.30 -2.68
C ILE A 261 19.47 -6.16 -4.20
N ALA A 262 19.39 -7.28 -4.93
CA ALA A 262 19.16 -7.28 -6.37
C ALA A 262 17.84 -6.61 -6.72
N ASN A 263 16.74 -6.97 -6.04
CA ASN A 263 15.43 -6.37 -6.23
C ASN A 263 15.44 -4.86 -5.95
N LEU A 264 16.13 -4.42 -4.89
CA LEU A 264 16.29 -2.99 -4.59
C LEU A 264 17.03 -2.25 -5.71
N VAL A 265 18.14 -2.80 -6.21
CA VAL A 265 18.95 -2.20 -7.28
C VAL A 265 18.14 -2.13 -8.58
N VAL A 266 17.47 -3.22 -8.93
CA VAL A 266 16.58 -3.27 -10.11
C VAL A 266 15.46 -2.25 -9.98
N GLY A 267 14.84 -2.17 -8.80
CA GLY A 267 13.75 -1.21 -8.54
C GLY A 267 14.18 0.24 -8.67
N VAL A 268 15.33 0.61 -8.07
CA VAL A 268 15.87 1.98 -8.19
C VAL A 268 16.26 2.28 -9.64
N ALA A 269 16.90 1.35 -10.35
CA ALA A 269 17.28 1.55 -11.75
C ALA A 269 16.06 1.71 -12.67
N ALA A 270 15.05 0.83 -12.53
CA ALA A 270 13.82 0.90 -13.29
C ALA A 270 13.03 2.19 -13.00
N GLY A 271 12.93 2.59 -11.74
CA GLY A 271 12.28 3.83 -11.34
C GLY A 271 12.99 5.07 -11.87
N ALA A 272 14.33 5.11 -11.82
CA ALA A 272 15.13 6.20 -12.37
C ALA A 272 14.94 6.33 -13.89
N LEU A 273 14.92 5.20 -14.62
CA LEU A 273 14.65 5.17 -16.06
C LEU A 273 13.23 5.65 -16.36
N ALA A 274 12.24 5.17 -15.63
CA ALA A 274 10.85 5.59 -15.77
C ALA A 274 10.69 7.10 -15.51
N CYS A 275 11.29 7.64 -14.45
CA CYS A 275 11.30 9.08 -14.16
C CYS A 275 11.97 9.89 -15.27
N ALA A 276 13.10 9.41 -15.82
CA ALA A 276 13.81 10.08 -16.90
C ALA A 276 12.99 10.17 -18.19
N ILE A 277 12.04 9.26 -18.39
CA ILE A 277 11.13 9.25 -19.57
C ILE A 277 9.85 10.04 -19.28
N VAL A 278 9.20 9.73 -18.15
CA VAL A 278 7.85 10.23 -17.83
C VAL A 278 7.87 11.71 -17.45
N LEU A 279 8.83 12.16 -16.61
CA LEU A 279 8.86 13.54 -16.15
C LEU A 279 9.05 14.57 -17.29
N PRO A 280 9.98 14.37 -18.27
CA PRO A 280 10.05 15.27 -19.42
C PRO A 280 8.81 15.22 -20.31
N ALA A 281 8.23 14.01 -20.51
CA ALA A 281 7.01 13.86 -21.29
C ALA A 281 5.85 14.65 -20.68
N MET A 282 5.64 14.54 -19.36
CA MET A 282 4.60 15.31 -18.66
C MET A 282 4.80 16.83 -18.79
N LYS A 283 6.05 17.32 -18.73
CA LYS A 283 6.35 18.74 -18.93
C LYS A 283 6.07 19.24 -20.35
N LEU A 284 6.19 18.37 -21.35
CA LEU A 284 5.85 18.71 -22.74
C LEU A 284 4.33 18.82 -22.93
N PHE A 285 3.54 17.94 -22.31
CA PHE A 285 2.08 17.96 -22.39
C PHE A 285 1.40 19.02 -21.50
N GLN A 286 2.09 19.58 -20.51
CA GLN A 286 1.57 20.69 -19.68
C GLN A 286 1.81 22.08 -20.28
N LYS A 287 2.52 22.17 -21.40
CA LYS A 287 2.89 23.44 -22.05
C LYS A 287 1.91 23.89 -23.13
N ASP A 288 0.90 23.06 -23.42
CA ASP A 288 -0.25 23.36 -24.28
C ASP A 288 -1.50 23.61 -23.42
#